data_b3616c9237be2f5c7bbabe322a6badb3
#
_entry.id   b3616c9237be2f5c7bbabe322a6badb3
#
_cell.length_a   1.000
_cell.length_b   1.000
_cell.length_c   1.000
_cell.angle_alpha   90.00
_cell.angle_beta   90.00
_cell.angle_gamma   90.00
#
_symmetry.space_group_name_H-M   'P 1'
#
loop_
_entity.id
_entity.type
_entity.pdbx_description
1 polymer ?
#
loop_
_entity_poly.entity_id
_entity_poly.type
_entity_poly.pdbx_seq_one_letter_code
_entity_poly.pdbx_strand_id
1 'polypeptide(L)'
;LTYGSQHAIKNSSTGIATFTISGITSGTTFSVTATPASGCATTTTKTVLMPIMNAGGTVTTVFTTSLCYGDIINDAIYGDGAASSASATLSADSSAATISYTWEISTASNPTWTAIGGATGTNLATNTLGNIYQNTSIRRGAYARIGTVNCDVKYSNEIAFTVDPIVAPTITGSLSICSDIANQYSVSSPQVGYTYHWFIAGVNQGTGNNYTAAVGSISGNTTIGLQGVTSAGCSTTLVTSTIILSTPLTLSLTTGLTGDVLCPSDSFTLTVSDTQTSNTTYTLTYGSQQAIKNSATGIATFT
;
A
#
# COMPACT_ATOMS: atom_id res chain seq x y z
N LEU A 1 -38.74 40.24 9.03
CA LEU A 1 -38.32 39.66 10.31
C LEU A 1 -37.63 40.76 11.10
N THR A 2 -38.28 41.29 12.11
CA THR A 2 -37.69 42.22 13.08
C THR A 2 -36.89 41.40 14.07
N TYR A 3 -35.56 41.51 14.01
CA TYR A 3 -34.70 41.00 15.06
C TYR A 3 -34.81 41.88 16.29
N GLY A 4 -35.81 41.67 17.11
CA GLY A 4 -36.04 42.32 18.38
C GLY A 4 -36.00 43.85 18.32
N SER A 5 -36.68 44.52 19.19
CA SER A 5 -36.57 45.99 19.35
C SER A 5 -35.33 46.30 20.18
N GLN A 6 -34.17 46.44 19.53
CA GLN A 6 -32.98 46.98 20.20
C GLN A 6 -32.95 48.48 20.13
N HIS A 7 -32.63 49.11 21.24
CA HIS A 7 -32.43 50.55 21.30
C HIS A 7 -30.96 50.86 21.58
N ALA A 8 -30.41 51.75 20.79
CA ALA A 8 -29.09 52.28 21.04
C ALA A 8 -29.16 53.81 21.21
N ILE A 9 -28.45 54.31 22.17
CA ILE A 9 -28.34 55.74 22.41
C ILE A 9 -27.06 56.22 21.71
N LYS A 10 -27.19 57.31 20.94
CA LYS A 10 -26.05 57.97 20.29
C LYS A 10 -25.08 58.47 21.34
N ASN A 11 -23.83 58.06 21.24
CA ASN A 11 -22.76 58.63 22.06
C ASN A 11 -22.58 60.11 21.68
N SER A 12 -22.72 61.00 22.66
CA SER A 12 -22.67 62.47 22.41
C SER A 12 -21.30 62.98 21.95
N SER A 13 -20.22 62.32 22.31
CA SER A 13 -18.85 62.70 21.94
C SER A 13 -18.44 62.20 20.56
N THR A 14 -18.88 60.99 20.17
CA THR A 14 -18.51 60.37 18.88
C THR A 14 -19.59 60.51 17.83
N GLY A 15 -20.80 60.82 18.20
CA GLY A 15 -21.94 60.91 17.29
C GLY A 15 -22.43 59.54 16.80
N ILE A 16 -21.96 58.40 17.36
CA ILE A 16 -22.22 57.06 16.91
C ILE A 16 -23.16 56.30 17.85
N ALA A 17 -24.09 55.56 17.30
CA ALA A 17 -24.87 54.53 18.00
C ALA A 17 -24.51 53.16 17.44
N THR A 18 -24.29 52.17 18.31
CA THR A 18 -23.85 50.82 17.92
C THR A 18 -24.91 49.79 18.32
N PHE A 19 -25.25 48.91 17.38
CA PHE A 19 -26.08 47.73 17.63
C PHE A 19 -25.20 46.48 17.43
N THR A 20 -25.26 45.56 18.39
CA THR A 20 -24.62 44.25 18.25
C THR A 20 -25.69 43.21 17.94
N ILE A 21 -25.61 42.59 16.79
CA ILE A 21 -26.57 41.61 16.29
C ILE A 21 -25.87 40.27 16.18
N SER A 22 -26.43 39.21 16.77
CA SER A 22 -25.93 37.84 16.72
C SER A 22 -27.04 36.86 16.31
N GLY A 23 -26.69 35.64 15.95
CA GLY A 23 -27.66 34.59 15.64
C GLY A 23 -28.36 34.75 14.27
N ILE A 24 -27.75 35.48 13.31
CA ILE A 24 -28.29 35.59 11.96
C ILE A 24 -28.02 34.27 11.22
N THR A 25 -29.08 33.66 10.68
CA THR A 25 -29.03 32.35 9.97
C THR A 25 -29.35 32.46 8.47
N SER A 26 -29.72 33.66 8.02
CA SER A 26 -30.01 33.94 6.60
C SER A 26 -29.74 35.40 6.27
N GLY A 27 -29.62 35.73 4.98
CA GLY A 27 -29.53 37.12 4.51
C GLY A 27 -30.70 37.95 5.05
N THR A 28 -30.42 39.11 5.64
CA THR A 28 -31.42 39.90 6.39
C THR A 28 -31.24 41.36 6.06
N THR A 29 -32.40 42.07 5.89
CA THR A 29 -32.43 43.51 5.77
C THR A 29 -32.73 44.12 7.11
N PHE A 30 -31.83 44.94 7.61
CA PHE A 30 -31.98 45.70 8.83
C PHE A 30 -32.53 47.07 8.51
N SER A 31 -33.47 47.55 9.35
CA SER A 31 -34.06 48.87 9.30
C SER A 31 -33.76 49.62 10.59
N VAL A 32 -33.21 50.78 10.47
CA VAL A 32 -32.95 51.65 11.64
C VAL A 32 -33.72 52.92 11.48
N THR A 33 -34.54 53.25 12.46
CA THR A 33 -35.29 54.48 12.54
C THR A 33 -34.68 55.39 13.60
N ALA A 34 -34.28 56.58 13.19
CA ALA A 34 -33.84 57.64 14.11
C ALA A 34 -35.01 58.56 14.39
N THR A 35 -35.37 58.73 15.67
CA THR A 35 -36.40 59.62 16.10
C THR A 35 -35.75 60.73 16.96
N PRO A 36 -35.59 61.94 16.44
CA PRO A 36 -35.02 63.06 17.18
C PRO A 36 -36.01 63.55 18.22
N ALA A 37 -35.51 64.24 19.27
CA ALA A 37 -36.34 64.81 20.27
C ALA A 37 -37.31 65.91 19.76
N SER A 38 -36.89 66.53 18.63
CA SER A 38 -37.69 67.44 17.84
C SER A 38 -37.48 67.21 16.38
N GLY A 39 -38.58 67.09 15.61
CA GLY A 39 -38.51 66.82 14.15
C GLY A 39 -39.13 65.49 13.76
N CYS A 40 -38.99 65.15 12.47
CA CYS A 40 -39.54 63.93 11.87
C CYS A 40 -38.56 62.73 11.99
N ALA A 41 -39.12 61.57 12.26
CA ALA A 41 -38.37 60.31 12.25
C ALA A 41 -37.87 59.99 10.82
N THR A 42 -36.63 59.47 10.72
CA THR A 42 -36.05 59.03 9.47
C THR A 42 -35.65 57.56 9.60
N THR A 43 -35.99 56.77 8.59
CA THR A 43 -35.66 55.35 8.51
C THR A 43 -34.67 55.10 7.39
N THR A 44 -33.66 54.32 7.66
CA THR A 44 -32.71 53.79 6.66
C THR A 44 -32.62 52.26 6.80
N THR A 45 -32.28 51.62 5.69
CA THR A 45 -32.15 50.15 5.63
C THR A 45 -30.78 49.75 5.14
N LYS A 46 -30.30 48.60 5.63
CA LYS A 46 -29.10 47.95 5.13
C LYS A 46 -29.33 46.46 5.02
N THR A 47 -29.08 45.88 3.86
CA THR A 47 -29.15 44.44 3.67
C THR A 47 -27.78 43.86 3.91
N VAL A 48 -27.73 42.81 4.74
CA VAL A 48 -26.57 41.95 4.97
C VAL A 48 -26.86 40.62 4.27
N LEU A 49 -26.00 40.27 3.34
CA LEU A 49 -26.09 39.00 2.61
C LEU A 49 -25.38 37.91 3.39
N MET A 50 -25.94 36.70 3.38
CA MET A 50 -25.33 35.50 3.93
C MET A 50 -25.30 34.45 2.84
N PRO A 51 -24.16 34.29 2.14
CA PRO A 51 -24.05 33.28 1.12
C PRO A 51 -24.01 31.88 1.74
N ILE A 52 -24.87 31.01 1.23
CA ILE A 52 -25.04 29.63 1.70
C ILE A 52 -24.78 28.68 0.53
N MET A 53 -24.07 27.59 0.79
CA MET A 53 -23.94 26.49 -0.15
C MET A 53 -25.20 25.61 -0.11
N ASN A 54 -25.84 25.39 -1.25
CA ASN A 54 -26.94 24.42 -1.40
C ASN A 54 -26.42 23.01 -1.53
N ALA A 55 -25.37 22.81 -2.35
CA ALA A 55 -24.76 21.53 -2.61
C ALA A 55 -23.25 21.64 -2.73
N GLY A 56 -22.51 20.63 -2.28
CA GLY A 56 -21.07 20.51 -2.42
C GLY A 56 -20.63 19.97 -3.77
N GLY A 57 -21.59 19.58 -4.62
CA GLY A 57 -21.32 18.88 -5.86
C GLY A 57 -20.94 17.42 -5.66
N THR A 58 -20.52 16.74 -6.72
CA THR A 58 -20.04 15.36 -6.68
C THR A 58 -18.62 15.27 -7.24
N VAL A 59 -17.89 14.27 -6.78
CA VAL A 59 -16.56 13.92 -7.30
C VAL A 59 -16.60 12.49 -7.83
N THR A 60 -15.88 12.27 -8.94
CA THR A 60 -15.80 10.97 -9.63
C THR A 60 -14.38 10.66 -10.06
N THR A 61 -14.09 9.38 -10.23
CA THR A 61 -12.86 8.88 -10.84
C THR A 61 -13.20 8.05 -12.06
N VAL A 62 -12.29 7.97 -13.01
CA VAL A 62 -12.38 7.12 -14.21
C VAL A 62 -11.58 5.82 -14.08
N PHE A 63 -10.89 5.64 -12.96
CA PHE A 63 -10.04 4.49 -12.67
C PHE A 63 -10.57 3.70 -11.47
N THR A 64 -10.04 2.49 -11.30
CA THR A 64 -10.39 1.62 -10.16
C THR A 64 -9.95 2.23 -8.83
N THR A 65 -10.80 2.07 -7.82
CA THR A 65 -10.51 2.48 -6.44
C THR A 65 -9.82 1.38 -5.62
N SER A 66 -9.57 0.22 -6.21
CA SER A 66 -8.75 -0.85 -5.62
C SER A 66 -7.32 -0.71 -6.13
N LEU A 67 -6.39 -0.45 -5.24
CA LEU A 67 -5.00 -0.10 -5.53
C LEU A 67 -4.05 -1.13 -4.90
N CYS A 68 -2.88 -1.27 -5.50
CA CYS A 68 -1.77 -1.98 -4.88
C CYS A 68 -1.01 -1.06 -3.93
N TYR A 69 -0.38 -1.66 -2.91
CA TYR A 69 0.48 -0.92 -1.99
C TYR A 69 1.59 -0.16 -2.74
N GLY A 70 1.58 1.15 -2.60
CA GLY A 70 2.55 2.04 -3.25
C GLY A 70 2.15 2.51 -4.65
N ASP A 71 0.95 2.18 -5.14
CA ASP A 71 0.47 2.73 -6.40
C ASP A 71 0.36 4.25 -6.36
N ILE A 72 0.55 4.86 -7.52
CA ILE A 72 0.37 6.30 -7.73
C ILE A 72 -0.91 6.51 -8.53
N ILE A 73 -1.75 7.43 -8.06
CA ILE A 73 -2.91 7.88 -8.82
C ILE A 73 -2.44 8.83 -9.92
N ASN A 74 -2.34 8.32 -11.13
CA ASN A 74 -1.85 9.06 -12.30
C ASN A 74 -2.93 9.85 -13.03
N ASP A 75 -4.21 9.61 -12.73
CA ASP A 75 -5.34 10.31 -13.34
C ASP A 75 -5.91 11.39 -12.41
N ALA A 76 -6.54 12.39 -13.00
CA ALA A 76 -7.25 13.42 -12.25
C ALA A 76 -8.53 12.85 -11.64
N ILE A 77 -8.90 13.38 -10.47
CA ILE A 77 -10.20 13.15 -9.87
C ILE A 77 -11.08 14.34 -10.23
N TYR A 78 -12.16 14.05 -10.92
CA TYR A 78 -13.03 15.05 -11.49
C TYR A 78 -14.10 15.50 -10.49
N GLY A 79 -14.24 16.81 -10.37
CA GLY A 79 -15.37 17.45 -9.72
C GLY A 79 -16.41 17.93 -10.74
N ASP A 80 -17.22 18.89 -10.36
CA ASP A 80 -18.27 19.47 -11.19
C ASP A 80 -17.83 19.71 -12.64
N GLY A 81 -18.46 19.09 -13.59
CA GLY A 81 -18.13 19.19 -15.01
C GLY A 81 -17.76 17.89 -15.72
N ALA A 82 -17.53 16.79 -15.00
CA ALA A 82 -17.63 15.47 -15.63
C ALA A 82 -19.08 15.20 -16.01
N ALA A 83 -19.31 14.50 -17.14
CA ALA A 83 -20.61 14.34 -17.80
C ALA A 83 -21.77 13.79 -16.95
N SER A 84 -21.55 13.41 -15.69
CA SER A 84 -22.54 12.84 -14.79
C SER A 84 -22.48 13.38 -13.34
N SER A 85 -21.66 14.40 -13.05
CA SER A 85 -21.53 14.90 -11.68
C SER A 85 -22.40 16.14 -11.45
N ALA A 86 -23.13 16.16 -10.32
CA ALA A 86 -23.85 17.36 -9.89
C ALA A 86 -22.87 18.44 -9.46
N SER A 87 -23.06 19.66 -9.97
CA SER A 87 -22.22 20.80 -9.64
C SER A 87 -22.48 21.32 -8.24
N ALA A 88 -21.46 21.90 -7.63
CA ALA A 88 -21.61 22.71 -6.42
C ALA A 88 -22.44 23.97 -6.75
N THR A 89 -23.39 24.30 -5.88
CA THR A 89 -24.31 25.42 -6.12
C THR A 89 -24.45 26.30 -4.89
N LEU A 90 -24.61 27.60 -5.15
CA LEU A 90 -24.95 28.61 -4.15
C LEU A 90 -26.45 28.83 -4.10
N SER A 91 -26.95 29.34 -2.95
CA SER A 91 -28.32 29.83 -2.83
C SER A 91 -28.56 31.06 -3.75
N ALA A 92 -29.82 31.26 -4.14
CA ALA A 92 -30.20 32.38 -5.03
C ALA A 92 -29.81 33.76 -4.48
N ASP A 93 -29.77 33.91 -3.13
CA ASP A 93 -29.44 35.17 -2.46
C ASP A 93 -27.94 35.44 -2.36
N SER A 94 -27.10 34.60 -2.95
CA SER A 94 -25.63 34.64 -2.82
C SER A 94 -24.92 35.33 -4.00
N SER A 95 -25.57 36.29 -4.67
CA SER A 95 -25.08 36.91 -5.91
C SER A 95 -23.69 37.60 -5.80
N ALA A 96 -23.25 37.94 -4.59
CA ALA A 96 -21.93 38.50 -4.32
C ALA A 96 -20.85 37.47 -3.98
N ALA A 97 -21.22 36.22 -3.86
CA ALA A 97 -20.31 35.14 -3.48
C ALA A 97 -19.79 34.38 -4.69
N THR A 98 -18.61 33.84 -4.54
CA THR A 98 -18.02 32.86 -5.47
C THR A 98 -17.85 31.52 -4.79
N ILE A 99 -17.78 30.44 -5.57
CA ILE A 99 -17.45 29.11 -5.05
C ILE A 99 -15.92 28.96 -5.09
N SER A 100 -15.36 28.57 -3.94
CA SER A 100 -13.96 28.11 -3.84
C SER A 100 -13.92 26.68 -3.35
N TYR A 101 -12.85 25.97 -3.68
CA TYR A 101 -12.72 24.56 -3.37
C TYR A 101 -11.50 24.28 -2.49
N THR A 102 -11.59 23.23 -1.69
CA THR A 102 -10.47 22.63 -0.99
C THR A 102 -10.67 21.12 -1.01
N TRP A 103 -9.64 20.38 -1.40
CA TRP A 103 -9.65 18.94 -1.32
C TRP A 103 -9.12 18.48 0.02
N GLU A 104 -9.75 17.46 0.56
CA GLU A 104 -9.40 16.89 1.86
C GLU A 104 -9.13 15.39 1.72
N ILE A 105 -8.22 14.90 2.56
CA ILE A 105 -7.80 13.51 2.63
C ILE A 105 -7.99 12.99 4.06
N SER A 106 -8.40 11.74 4.17
CA SER A 106 -8.43 10.94 5.38
C SER A 106 -7.79 9.60 5.08
N THR A 107 -6.97 9.06 5.99
CA THR A 107 -6.28 7.80 5.80
C THR A 107 -6.56 6.85 6.97
N ALA A 108 -6.28 5.55 6.81
CA ALA A 108 -6.48 4.57 7.88
C ALA A 108 -5.67 4.92 9.15
N SER A 109 -4.47 5.49 9.02
CA SER A 109 -3.64 5.92 10.15
C SER A 109 -4.02 7.31 10.70
N ASN A 110 -4.70 8.13 9.91
CA ASN A 110 -5.21 9.44 10.32
C ASN A 110 -6.63 9.63 9.79
N PRO A 111 -7.67 9.19 10.53
CA PRO A 111 -9.06 9.28 10.09
C PRO A 111 -9.63 10.70 10.13
N THR A 112 -8.88 11.68 10.61
CA THR A 112 -9.27 13.07 10.58
C THR A 112 -9.07 13.65 9.18
N TRP A 113 -10.08 14.35 8.67
CA TRP A 113 -9.98 15.05 7.38
C TRP A 113 -8.98 16.20 7.46
N THR A 114 -8.01 16.18 6.57
CA THR A 114 -6.97 17.21 6.47
C THR A 114 -6.92 17.77 5.05
N ALA A 115 -6.71 19.08 4.92
CA ALA A 115 -6.62 19.72 3.62
C ALA A 115 -5.38 19.26 2.85
N ILE A 116 -5.55 18.97 1.56
CA ILE A 116 -4.44 18.68 0.62
C ILE A 116 -3.86 20.03 0.19
N GLY A 117 -2.60 20.29 0.53
CA GLY A 117 -1.94 21.55 0.27
C GLY A 117 -1.96 21.96 -1.22
N GLY A 118 -2.44 23.17 -1.51
CA GLY A 118 -2.52 23.69 -2.87
C GLY A 118 -3.65 23.11 -3.74
N ALA A 119 -4.43 22.17 -3.26
CA ALA A 119 -5.52 21.55 -4.02
C ALA A 119 -6.81 22.38 -3.90
N THR A 120 -6.92 23.44 -4.69
CA THR A 120 -8.03 24.42 -4.68
C THR A 120 -8.85 24.42 -5.96
N GLY A 121 -8.53 23.54 -6.92
CA GLY A 121 -9.25 23.44 -8.19
C GLY A 121 -10.58 22.69 -8.07
N THR A 122 -11.42 22.81 -9.10
CA THR A 122 -12.63 22.02 -9.26
C THR A 122 -12.29 20.52 -9.31
N ASN A 123 -11.21 20.18 -9.99
CA ASN A 123 -10.64 18.83 -10.06
C ASN A 123 -9.40 18.72 -9.16
N LEU A 124 -9.11 17.54 -8.69
CA LEU A 124 -7.83 17.21 -8.08
C LEU A 124 -6.88 16.79 -9.21
N ALA A 125 -5.74 17.46 -9.32
CA ALA A 125 -4.77 17.20 -10.38
C ALA A 125 -4.10 15.81 -10.21
N THR A 126 -3.59 15.28 -11.31
CA THR A 126 -2.80 14.03 -11.35
C THR A 126 -1.60 14.11 -10.38
N ASN A 127 -1.24 12.97 -9.82
CA ASN A 127 -0.08 12.82 -8.91
C ASN A 127 -0.13 13.67 -7.62
N THR A 128 -1.23 14.38 -7.33
CA THR A 128 -1.32 15.22 -6.12
C THR A 128 -1.23 14.41 -4.83
N LEU A 129 -1.73 13.17 -4.84
CA LEU A 129 -1.75 12.30 -3.67
C LEU A 129 -0.44 11.52 -3.47
N GLY A 130 0.44 11.47 -4.48
CA GLY A 130 1.66 10.65 -4.44
C GLY A 130 1.35 9.15 -4.37
N ASN A 131 2.26 8.39 -3.75
CA ASN A 131 2.09 6.95 -3.56
C ASN A 131 1.09 6.66 -2.43
N ILE A 132 0.17 5.75 -2.67
CA ILE A 132 -0.87 5.35 -1.72
C ILE A 132 -0.45 4.04 -1.04
N TYR A 133 -0.23 4.09 0.27
CA TYR A 133 0.26 2.96 1.07
C TYR A 133 -0.79 2.35 2.02
N GLN A 134 -1.96 2.95 2.14
CA GLN A 134 -3.02 2.53 3.04
C GLN A 134 -4.38 2.99 2.51
N ASN A 135 -5.44 2.41 3.03
CA ASN A 135 -6.79 2.84 2.71
C ASN A 135 -6.92 4.35 2.93
N THR A 136 -7.42 5.02 1.91
CA THR A 136 -7.44 6.48 1.83
C THR A 136 -8.78 6.93 1.27
N SER A 137 -9.40 7.90 1.92
CA SER A 137 -10.61 8.56 1.41
C SER A 137 -10.30 10.01 1.07
N ILE A 138 -10.92 10.51 0.02
CA ILE A 138 -10.83 11.90 -0.39
C ILE A 138 -12.21 12.48 -0.60
N ARG A 139 -12.36 13.78 -0.37
CA ARG A 139 -13.55 14.56 -0.68
C ARG A 139 -13.17 15.98 -1.05
N ARG A 140 -14.11 16.70 -1.62
CA ARG A 140 -13.95 18.13 -1.93
C ARG A 140 -14.91 18.95 -1.08
N GLY A 141 -14.41 19.96 -0.37
CA GLY A 141 -15.20 21.02 0.24
C GLY A 141 -15.44 22.15 -0.77
N ALA A 142 -16.70 22.50 -0.99
CA ALA A 142 -17.11 23.68 -1.75
C ALA A 142 -17.54 24.77 -0.76
N TYR A 143 -16.92 25.92 -0.85
CA TYR A 143 -17.13 27.04 0.07
C TYR A 143 -17.80 28.21 -0.63
N ALA A 144 -18.88 28.75 -0.04
CA ALA A 144 -19.39 30.06 -0.38
C ALA A 144 -18.41 31.12 0.13
N ARG A 145 -17.82 31.91 -0.76
CA ARG A 145 -16.74 32.83 -0.42
C ARG A 145 -17.07 34.27 -0.83
N ILE A 146 -16.86 35.20 0.08
CA ILE A 146 -16.88 36.65 -0.21
C ILE A 146 -15.50 37.23 0.07
N GLY A 147 -14.82 37.73 -0.97
CA GLY A 147 -13.43 38.18 -0.87
C GLY A 147 -12.52 37.05 -0.40
N THR A 148 -11.96 37.19 0.81
CA THR A 148 -11.09 36.18 1.42
C THR A 148 -11.77 35.31 2.46
N VAL A 149 -13.06 35.54 2.76
CA VAL A 149 -13.80 34.90 3.85
C VAL A 149 -14.65 33.75 3.31
N ASN A 150 -14.49 32.57 3.87
CA ASN A 150 -15.37 31.41 3.65
C ASN A 150 -16.56 31.50 4.61
N CYS A 151 -17.78 31.56 4.07
CA CYS A 151 -19.00 31.78 4.85
C CYS A 151 -19.74 30.49 5.18
N ASP A 152 -19.77 29.55 4.26
CA ASP A 152 -20.44 28.25 4.41
C ASP A 152 -19.72 27.20 3.59
N VAL A 153 -19.89 25.92 3.94
CA VAL A 153 -19.27 24.79 3.25
C VAL A 153 -20.25 23.61 3.09
N LYS A 154 -20.21 23.00 1.94
CA LYS A 154 -20.82 21.68 1.71
C LYS A 154 -19.76 20.76 1.07
N TYR A 155 -19.78 19.51 1.51
CA TYR A 155 -18.86 18.49 0.98
C TYR A 155 -19.51 17.71 -0.15
N SER A 156 -18.68 17.24 -1.05
CA SER A 156 -19.04 16.23 -2.08
C SER A 156 -19.26 14.87 -1.42
N ASN A 157 -19.63 13.87 -2.26
CA ASN A 157 -19.42 12.47 -1.89
C ASN A 157 -17.93 12.21 -1.63
N GLU A 158 -17.67 11.10 -0.94
CA GLU A 158 -16.32 10.58 -0.71
C GLU A 158 -15.94 9.58 -1.82
N ILE A 159 -14.65 9.56 -2.18
CA ILE A 159 -14.03 8.49 -2.96
C ILE A 159 -13.11 7.75 -2.01
N ALA A 160 -13.39 6.46 -1.79
CA ALA A 160 -12.60 5.60 -0.93
C ALA A 160 -11.69 4.70 -1.79
N PHE A 161 -10.39 4.78 -1.57
CA PHE A 161 -9.39 3.88 -2.13
C PHE A 161 -9.09 2.79 -1.12
N THR A 162 -9.20 1.54 -1.56
CA THR A 162 -8.77 0.37 -0.81
C THR A 162 -7.40 -0.06 -1.31
N VAL A 163 -6.46 -0.25 -0.40
CA VAL A 163 -5.10 -0.67 -0.72
C VAL A 163 -4.94 -2.13 -0.35
N ASP A 164 -4.58 -2.94 -1.33
CA ASP A 164 -4.29 -4.35 -1.11
C ASP A 164 -2.87 -4.50 -0.52
N PRO A 165 -2.74 -4.98 0.73
CA PRO A 165 -1.44 -5.10 1.37
C PRO A 165 -0.61 -6.17 0.65
N ILE A 166 0.65 -5.84 0.33
CA ILE A 166 1.58 -6.77 -0.29
C ILE A 166 2.52 -7.33 0.78
N VAL A 167 2.51 -8.65 0.97
CA VAL A 167 3.42 -9.35 1.88
C VAL A 167 4.42 -10.15 1.05
N ALA A 168 5.71 -9.79 1.18
CA ALA A 168 6.78 -10.51 0.48
C ALA A 168 6.84 -11.96 0.96
N PRO A 169 6.84 -12.94 0.03
CA PRO A 169 6.93 -14.36 0.39
C PRO A 169 8.34 -14.71 0.87
N THR A 170 8.45 -15.83 1.59
CA THR A 170 9.74 -16.39 2.00
C THR A 170 9.87 -17.80 1.44
N ILE A 171 11.03 -18.12 0.85
CA ILE A 171 11.36 -19.43 0.31
C ILE A 171 11.88 -20.33 1.44
N THR A 172 11.35 -21.54 1.55
CA THR A 172 11.87 -22.60 2.40
C THR A 172 12.27 -23.81 1.54
N GLY A 173 13.31 -24.52 1.94
CA GLY A 173 13.91 -25.64 1.23
C GLY A 173 15.43 -25.58 1.29
N SER A 174 16.10 -26.66 0.91
CA SER A 174 17.57 -26.71 0.92
C SER A 174 18.13 -25.88 -0.24
N LEU A 175 19.05 -24.98 0.06
CA LEU A 175 19.80 -24.19 -0.94
C LEU A 175 21.12 -24.87 -1.33
N SER A 176 21.56 -25.93 -0.62
CA SER A 176 22.65 -26.79 -1.03
C SER A 176 22.06 -28.14 -1.43
N ILE A 177 22.14 -28.51 -2.67
CA ILE A 177 21.44 -29.64 -3.28
C ILE A 177 22.39 -30.57 -4.03
N CYS A 178 21.96 -31.81 -4.21
CA CYS A 178 22.61 -32.75 -5.10
C CYS A 178 21.81 -32.89 -6.41
N SER A 179 22.47 -33.14 -7.53
CA SER A 179 21.82 -33.26 -8.83
C SER A 179 21.02 -34.55 -9.03
N ASP A 180 21.27 -35.55 -8.20
CA ASP A 180 20.73 -36.90 -8.29
C ASP A 180 19.43 -37.11 -7.52
N ILE A 181 18.95 -36.08 -6.79
CA ILE A 181 17.70 -36.12 -6.06
C ILE A 181 16.79 -34.96 -6.43
N ALA A 182 15.49 -35.18 -6.36
CA ALA A 182 14.51 -34.10 -6.48
C ALA A 182 14.53 -33.22 -5.22
N ASN A 183 14.48 -31.90 -5.42
CA ASN A 183 14.52 -30.94 -4.34
C ASN A 183 13.20 -30.19 -4.25
N GLN A 184 12.63 -30.11 -3.05
CA GLN A 184 11.37 -29.43 -2.81
C GLN A 184 11.59 -28.08 -2.15
N TYR A 185 10.85 -27.10 -2.63
CA TYR A 185 10.78 -25.75 -2.09
C TYR A 185 9.34 -25.42 -1.76
N SER A 186 9.12 -24.62 -0.74
CA SER A 186 7.79 -24.17 -0.35
C SER A 186 7.78 -22.72 0.07
N VAL A 187 6.59 -22.11 0.02
CA VAL A 187 6.33 -20.80 0.59
C VAL A 187 6.19 -20.94 2.09
N SER A 188 6.97 -20.19 2.87
CA SER A 188 6.76 -20.11 4.31
C SER A 188 5.51 -19.28 4.60
N SER A 189 4.54 -19.84 5.31
CA SER A 189 3.30 -19.15 5.68
C SER A 189 2.55 -18.53 4.50
N PRO A 190 2.03 -19.35 3.56
CA PRO A 190 1.30 -18.87 2.41
C PRO A 190 0.10 -18.00 2.83
N GLN A 191 -0.05 -16.84 2.18
CA GLN A 191 -1.16 -15.93 2.44
C GLN A 191 -2.39 -16.35 1.65
N VAL A 192 -3.57 -16.19 2.26
CA VAL A 192 -4.84 -16.42 1.57
C VAL A 192 -5.02 -15.37 0.47
N GLY A 193 -5.48 -15.78 -0.70
CA GLY A 193 -5.70 -14.87 -1.84
C GLY A 193 -4.45 -14.59 -2.68
N TYR A 194 -3.32 -15.23 -2.39
CA TYR A 194 -2.12 -15.12 -3.20
C TYR A 194 -1.96 -16.32 -4.14
N THR A 195 -1.46 -16.04 -5.35
CA THR A 195 -0.90 -17.02 -6.29
C THR A 195 0.61 -16.82 -6.30
N TYR A 196 1.38 -17.89 -6.04
CA TYR A 196 2.84 -17.81 -6.00
C TYR A 196 3.43 -18.36 -7.30
N HIS A 197 4.34 -17.59 -7.90
CA HIS A 197 5.07 -17.93 -9.10
C HIS A 197 6.53 -18.27 -8.74
N TRP A 198 7.00 -19.42 -9.21
CA TRP A 198 8.35 -19.91 -8.99
C TRP A 198 9.22 -19.65 -10.22
N PHE A 199 10.48 -19.31 -9.99
CA PHE A 199 11.45 -19.02 -11.04
C PHE A 199 12.75 -19.77 -10.77
N ILE A 200 13.37 -20.33 -11.82
CA ILE A 200 14.74 -20.83 -11.81
C ILE A 200 15.54 -20.04 -12.85
N ALA A 201 16.66 -19.46 -12.48
CA ALA A 201 17.46 -18.57 -13.33
C ALA A 201 16.62 -17.48 -14.03
N GLY A 202 15.59 -16.93 -13.34
CA GLY A 202 14.66 -15.94 -13.88
C GLY A 202 13.57 -16.49 -14.81
N VAL A 203 13.55 -17.78 -15.12
CA VAL A 203 12.54 -18.42 -15.98
C VAL A 203 11.40 -18.95 -15.09
N ASN A 204 10.15 -18.59 -15.42
CA ASN A 204 8.96 -19.06 -14.70
C ASN A 204 8.79 -20.57 -14.85
N GLN A 205 8.65 -21.27 -13.72
CA GLN A 205 8.49 -22.72 -13.61
C GLN A 205 7.05 -23.15 -13.30
N GLY A 206 6.14 -22.19 -13.08
CA GLY A 206 4.75 -22.46 -12.72
C GLY A 206 4.34 -21.80 -11.42
N THR A 207 3.15 -22.19 -10.94
CA THR A 207 2.51 -21.59 -9.78
C THR A 207 2.18 -22.62 -8.70
N GLY A 208 2.12 -22.18 -7.46
CA GLY A 208 1.68 -22.99 -6.32
C GLY A 208 2.44 -22.66 -5.04
N ASN A 209 1.95 -23.23 -3.93
CA ASN A 209 2.62 -23.07 -2.63
C ASN A 209 3.91 -23.89 -2.51
N ASN A 210 4.11 -24.84 -3.41
CA ASN A 210 5.28 -25.71 -3.46
C ASN A 210 5.81 -25.77 -4.89
N TYR A 211 7.12 -25.97 -5.01
CA TYR A 211 7.82 -26.25 -6.27
C TYR A 211 8.78 -27.40 -6.08
N THR A 212 8.79 -28.35 -7.01
CA THR A 212 9.72 -29.48 -7.01
C THR A 212 10.65 -29.36 -8.21
N ALA A 213 11.92 -29.11 -7.94
CA ALA A 213 12.97 -29.24 -8.95
C ALA A 213 13.22 -30.73 -9.19
N ALA A 214 12.93 -31.21 -10.41
CA ALA A 214 13.14 -32.60 -10.79
C ALA A 214 14.63 -32.97 -10.77
N VAL A 215 14.92 -34.26 -10.68
CA VAL A 215 16.29 -34.80 -10.77
C VAL A 215 16.97 -34.29 -12.05
N GLY A 216 18.16 -33.73 -11.91
CA GLY A 216 18.94 -33.22 -13.03
C GLY A 216 18.46 -31.93 -13.67
N SER A 217 17.35 -31.34 -13.20
CA SER A 217 16.82 -30.09 -13.76
C SER A 217 17.70 -28.87 -13.42
N ILE A 218 18.51 -28.98 -12.38
CA ILE A 218 19.49 -27.97 -11.96
C ILE A 218 20.89 -28.56 -12.25
N SER A 219 21.58 -27.97 -13.23
CA SER A 219 22.87 -28.48 -13.72
C SER A 219 24.09 -27.67 -13.23
N GLY A 220 23.89 -26.66 -12.41
CA GLY A 220 24.92 -25.78 -11.84
C GLY A 220 24.36 -24.84 -10.79
N ASN A 221 25.23 -24.03 -10.21
CA ASN A 221 24.79 -23.00 -9.29
C ASN A 221 23.81 -22.04 -10.00
N THR A 222 22.69 -21.76 -9.39
CA THR A 222 21.63 -20.96 -10.01
C THR A 222 20.83 -20.17 -8.93
N THR A 223 19.84 -19.43 -9.36
CA THR A 223 18.93 -18.73 -8.44
C THR A 223 17.55 -19.36 -8.49
N ILE A 224 16.93 -19.53 -7.31
CA ILE A 224 15.50 -19.76 -7.18
C ILE A 224 14.83 -18.45 -6.82
N GLY A 225 13.72 -18.14 -7.48
CA GLY A 225 12.92 -16.94 -7.25
C GLY A 225 11.48 -17.28 -6.89
N LEU A 226 10.87 -16.41 -6.11
CA LEU A 226 9.48 -16.51 -5.67
C LEU A 226 8.82 -15.14 -5.72
N GLN A 227 7.68 -15.06 -6.39
CA GLN A 227 6.83 -13.85 -6.44
C GLN A 227 5.40 -14.21 -6.08
N GLY A 228 4.79 -13.45 -5.20
CA GLY A 228 3.37 -13.54 -4.89
C GLY A 228 2.56 -12.55 -5.71
N VAL A 229 1.39 -12.97 -6.18
CA VAL A 229 0.41 -12.11 -6.87
C VAL A 229 -0.91 -12.25 -6.15
N THR A 230 -1.49 -11.14 -5.68
CA THR A 230 -2.79 -11.14 -5.00
C THR A 230 -3.95 -11.36 -5.97
N SER A 231 -5.14 -11.66 -5.46
CA SER A 231 -6.36 -11.77 -6.28
C SER A 231 -6.73 -10.47 -7.00
N ALA A 232 -6.29 -9.32 -6.50
CA ALA A 232 -6.43 -8.02 -7.15
C ALA A 232 -5.38 -7.75 -8.23
N GLY A 233 -4.43 -8.68 -8.44
CA GLY A 233 -3.36 -8.54 -9.44
C GLY A 233 -2.11 -7.83 -8.93
N CYS A 234 -2.03 -7.51 -7.64
CA CYS A 234 -0.87 -6.85 -7.04
C CYS A 234 0.28 -7.85 -6.86
N SER A 235 1.45 -7.51 -7.40
CA SER A 235 2.63 -8.37 -7.34
C SER A 235 3.62 -7.92 -6.26
N THR A 236 4.17 -8.88 -5.52
CA THR A 236 5.32 -8.61 -4.64
C THR A 236 6.59 -8.39 -5.47
N THR A 237 7.61 -7.83 -4.85
CA THR A 237 8.96 -7.92 -5.42
C THR A 237 9.37 -9.39 -5.52
N LEU A 238 10.16 -9.73 -6.55
CA LEU A 238 10.72 -11.07 -6.69
C LEU A 238 11.77 -11.30 -5.59
N VAL A 239 11.50 -12.25 -4.71
CA VAL A 239 12.47 -12.72 -3.71
C VAL A 239 13.33 -13.82 -4.34
N THR A 240 14.65 -13.71 -4.23
CA THR A 240 15.58 -14.69 -4.81
C THR A 240 16.53 -15.25 -3.76
N SER A 241 16.94 -16.53 -3.96
CA SER A 241 17.97 -17.20 -3.19
C SER A 241 18.89 -17.97 -4.14
N THR A 242 20.16 -18.09 -3.77
CA THR A 242 21.14 -18.85 -4.58
C THR A 242 21.10 -20.33 -4.20
N ILE A 243 20.93 -21.19 -5.17
CA ILE A 243 21.09 -22.64 -5.06
C ILE A 243 22.53 -22.99 -5.40
N ILE A 244 23.19 -23.74 -4.51
CA ILE A 244 24.53 -24.27 -4.70
C ILE A 244 24.39 -25.76 -5.03
N LEU A 245 24.84 -26.13 -6.22
CA LEU A 245 24.87 -27.53 -6.65
C LEU A 245 26.14 -28.20 -6.13
N SER A 246 25.96 -29.18 -5.24
CA SER A 246 27.06 -30.04 -4.82
C SER A 246 27.26 -31.16 -5.83
N THR A 247 28.49 -31.36 -6.26
CA THR A 247 28.83 -32.49 -7.12
C THR A 247 28.75 -33.80 -6.34
N PRO A 248 28.16 -34.87 -6.90
CA PRO A 248 28.18 -36.18 -6.28
C PRO A 248 29.62 -36.63 -6.00
N LEU A 249 29.81 -37.33 -4.88
CA LEU A 249 31.08 -37.94 -4.56
C LEU A 249 31.37 -39.09 -5.51
N THR A 250 32.55 -39.10 -6.12
CA THR A 250 33.05 -40.30 -6.80
C THR A 250 33.77 -41.16 -5.76
N LEU A 251 33.18 -42.32 -5.44
CA LEU A 251 33.76 -43.24 -4.51
C LEU A 251 34.61 -44.29 -5.24
N SER A 252 35.78 -44.59 -4.69
CA SER A 252 36.61 -45.72 -5.08
C SER A 252 36.67 -46.69 -3.89
N LEU A 253 36.41 -47.93 -4.13
CA LEU A 253 36.43 -49.02 -3.16
C LEU A 253 37.45 -50.04 -3.56
N THR A 254 38.38 -50.37 -2.64
CA THR A 254 39.41 -51.38 -2.86
C THR A 254 39.51 -52.33 -1.69
N THR A 255 39.72 -53.63 -1.95
CA THR A 255 39.86 -54.66 -0.93
C THR A 255 41.31 -54.94 -0.57
N GLY A 256 42.25 -54.57 -1.43
CA GLY A 256 43.67 -54.97 -1.31
C GLY A 256 43.93 -56.43 -1.60
N LEU A 257 42.88 -57.20 -1.98
CA LEU A 257 42.98 -58.62 -2.27
C LEU A 257 43.30 -58.85 -3.75
N THR A 258 44.05 -59.90 -4.01
CA THR A 258 44.30 -60.33 -5.42
C THR A 258 43.03 -61.03 -5.95
N GLY A 259 42.42 -60.39 -6.97
CA GLY A 259 41.21 -60.91 -7.62
C GLY A 259 39.97 -60.91 -6.69
N ASP A 260 39.95 -60.11 -5.61
CA ASP A 260 38.88 -60.01 -4.62
C ASP A 260 38.48 -61.39 -3.98
N VAL A 261 39.45 -62.30 -3.87
CA VAL A 261 39.27 -63.64 -3.34
C VAL A 261 39.83 -63.73 -1.91
N LEU A 262 39.05 -64.28 -0.96
CA LEU A 262 39.42 -64.47 0.43
C LEU A 262 39.25 -65.92 0.81
N CYS A 263 40.20 -66.49 1.58
CA CYS A 263 40.06 -67.82 2.15
C CYS A 263 39.17 -67.84 3.40
N PRO A 264 38.49 -68.98 3.73
CA PRO A 264 37.68 -69.05 4.96
C PRO A 264 38.51 -68.71 6.20
N SER A 265 37.95 -67.87 7.09
CA SER A 265 38.57 -67.41 8.33
C SER A 265 39.64 -66.33 8.21
N ASP A 266 39.98 -65.89 7.02
CA ASP A 266 40.88 -64.73 6.82
C ASP A 266 40.11 -63.42 7.03
N SER A 267 40.84 -62.33 7.32
CA SER A 267 40.30 -60.96 7.42
C SER A 267 40.90 -60.14 6.28
N PHE A 268 40.18 -59.10 5.88
CA PHE A 268 40.66 -58.13 4.91
C PHE A 268 40.27 -56.70 5.28
N THR A 269 40.96 -55.76 4.71
CA THR A 269 40.69 -54.32 4.89
C THR A 269 40.01 -53.77 3.66
N LEU A 270 38.87 -53.12 3.87
CA LEU A 270 38.16 -52.41 2.84
C LEU A 270 38.53 -50.92 2.91
N THR A 271 39.09 -50.43 1.83
CA THR A 271 39.54 -49.02 1.72
C THR A 271 38.62 -48.23 0.84
N VAL A 272 38.08 -47.12 1.33
CA VAL A 272 37.26 -46.18 0.59
C VAL A 272 38.01 -44.88 0.42
N SER A 273 38.02 -44.35 -0.81
CA SER A 273 38.55 -43.04 -1.11
C SER A 273 37.54 -42.24 -1.94
N ASP A 274 37.60 -40.92 -1.83
CA ASP A 274 36.82 -39.98 -2.64
C ASP A 274 37.68 -38.78 -3.07
N THR A 275 37.12 -37.93 -3.92
CA THR A 275 37.79 -36.74 -4.44
C THR A 275 37.61 -35.49 -3.56
N GLN A 276 36.87 -35.56 -2.46
CA GLN A 276 36.61 -34.40 -1.60
C GLN A 276 37.72 -34.21 -0.56
N THR A 277 37.97 -32.95 -0.21
CA THR A 277 38.95 -32.59 0.82
C THR A 277 38.35 -32.46 2.23
N SER A 278 37.01 -32.53 2.35
CA SER A 278 36.31 -32.44 3.62
C SER A 278 36.16 -33.80 4.32
N ASN A 279 35.90 -33.75 5.64
CA ASN A 279 35.60 -34.97 6.41
C ASN A 279 34.30 -35.59 5.89
N THR A 280 34.37 -36.84 5.47
CA THR A 280 33.23 -37.63 4.99
C THR A 280 33.05 -38.87 5.90
N THR A 281 31.82 -39.12 6.31
CA THR A 281 31.48 -40.35 7.07
C THR A 281 30.97 -41.38 6.06
N TYR A 282 31.57 -42.57 6.08
CA TYR A 282 31.14 -43.70 5.28
C TYR A 282 30.45 -44.74 6.18
N THR A 283 29.37 -45.32 5.68
CA THR A 283 28.68 -46.42 6.35
C THR A 283 28.79 -47.68 5.51
N LEU A 284 29.33 -48.76 6.11
CA LEU A 284 29.35 -50.09 5.48
C LEU A 284 28.05 -50.80 5.84
N THR A 285 27.28 -51.27 4.87
CA THR A 285 26.03 -51.98 5.07
C THR A 285 26.21 -53.30 5.77
N TYR A 286 27.35 -53.98 5.58
CA TYR A 286 27.68 -55.22 6.24
C TYR A 286 28.07 -54.92 7.71
N GLY A 287 27.23 -55.40 8.66
CA GLY A 287 27.48 -55.21 10.11
C GLY A 287 27.32 -53.77 10.60
N SER A 288 26.74 -52.86 9.84
CA SER A 288 26.49 -51.44 10.23
C SER A 288 27.74 -50.72 10.75
N GLN A 289 28.90 -50.99 10.19
CA GLN A 289 30.15 -50.32 10.57
C GLN A 289 30.21 -48.92 9.97
N GLN A 290 30.81 -47.97 10.68
CA GLN A 290 31.08 -46.63 10.22
C GLN A 290 32.58 -46.33 10.27
N ALA A 291 33.08 -45.64 9.27
CA ALA A 291 34.42 -45.14 9.26
C ALA A 291 34.43 -43.66 8.85
N ILE A 292 35.32 -42.87 9.46
CA ILE A 292 35.52 -41.47 9.14
C ILE A 292 36.78 -41.34 8.30
N LYS A 293 36.70 -40.56 7.23
CA LYS A 293 37.83 -40.27 6.34
C LYS A 293 38.95 -39.58 7.13
N ASN A 294 40.12 -40.10 7.02
CA ASN A 294 41.32 -39.43 7.49
C ASN A 294 41.65 -38.24 6.60
N SER A 295 41.63 -37.02 7.18
CA SER A 295 41.86 -35.77 6.43
C SER A 295 43.25 -35.62 5.83
N ALA A 296 44.24 -36.32 6.37
CA ALA A 296 45.62 -36.28 5.85
C ALA A 296 45.85 -37.23 4.65
N THR A 297 45.16 -38.38 4.62
CA THR A 297 45.34 -39.41 3.58
C THR A 297 44.21 -39.45 2.56
N GLY A 298 43.07 -38.84 2.89
CA GLY A 298 41.86 -38.93 2.04
C GLY A 298 41.21 -40.31 2.05
N ILE A 299 41.54 -41.18 2.99
CA ILE A 299 41.15 -42.61 3.01
C ILE A 299 40.36 -42.91 4.28
N ALA A 300 39.34 -43.73 4.20
CA ALA A 300 38.67 -44.38 5.30
C ALA A 300 38.83 -45.90 5.20
N THR A 301 39.00 -46.58 6.34
CA THR A 301 39.26 -48.00 6.39
C THR A 301 38.24 -48.68 7.29
N PHE A 302 37.70 -49.81 6.83
CA PHE A 302 36.88 -50.73 7.60
C PHE A 302 37.69 -52.00 7.82
N THR A 303 37.66 -52.52 9.04
CA THR A 303 38.46 -53.72 9.37
C THR A 303 37.53 -54.80 9.95
#